data_2642d48c756fd099988f772fb767db56
#
_entry.id   2642d48c756fd099988f772fb767db56
#
_cell.length_a   1.000
_cell.length_b   1.000
_cell.length_c   1.000
_cell.angle_alpha   90.00
_cell.angle_beta   90.00
_cell.angle_gamma   90.00
#
_symmetry.space_group_name_H-M   'P 1'
#
loop_
_entity.id
_entity.type
_entity.pdbx_description
1 polymer ?
#
loop_
_entity_poly.entity_id
_entity_poly.type
_entity_poly.pdbx_seq_one_letter_code
_entity_poly.pdbx_strand_id
1 'polypeptide(L)'
;MGRLAGKIAFITGAARGQGRSHAVCMAEEGADVIISDICGPVGTSGVAPATPEDLAETVRLVEATGRRVIWDRVDVREPEALKALAQRGIDELGYITTVVANAGILNWSRTHELTQTQWQDVIDVNLTGTFNTVQAVLPHFLERGQGGSFIVISSAAGLKGQPFTLGYTSAKHGLVGMVNALAIEYGEYNIRANSIHQAGVTTPMGDVPGLGELIGERAFTVGPVFMNTMPVEMLEPIDVSNAVVYLASDEARYVTGLQMKIDAGLVGR
;
A
#
# COMPACT_ATOMS: atom_id res chain seq x y z
N MET A 1 -9.16 -24.88 -4.84
CA MET A 1 -7.97 -24.11 -5.23
C MET A 1 -8.24 -22.68 -4.80
N GLY A 2 -7.27 -22.02 -4.18
CA GLY A 2 -7.42 -20.61 -3.81
C GLY A 2 -7.52 -19.69 -5.04
N ARG A 3 -8.08 -18.50 -4.87
CA ARG A 3 -8.32 -17.49 -5.94
C ARG A 3 -7.04 -17.00 -6.62
N LEU A 4 -5.89 -17.17 -5.94
CA LEU A 4 -4.56 -16.74 -6.40
C LEU A 4 -3.61 -17.91 -6.65
N ALA A 5 -4.14 -19.12 -6.85
CA ALA A 5 -3.31 -20.30 -7.13
C ALA A 5 -2.43 -20.06 -8.37
N GLY A 6 -1.10 -20.25 -8.21
CA GLY A 6 -0.11 -20.02 -9.26
C GLY A 6 0.25 -18.55 -9.53
N LYS A 7 -0.28 -17.61 -8.77
CA LYS A 7 0.11 -16.19 -8.81
C LYS A 7 1.34 -15.96 -7.95
N ILE A 8 2.11 -14.91 -8.29
CA ILE A 8 3.25 -14.42 -7.51
C ILE A 8 3.04 -12.93 -7.27
N ALA A 9 3.04 -12.51 -6.01
CA ALA A 9 2.81 -11.13 -5.61
C ALA A 9 4.06 -10.47 -5.03
N PHE A 10 4.38 -9.25 -5.47
CA PHE A 10 5.42 -8.39 -4.90
C PHE A 10 4.78 -7.32 -4.02
N ILE A 11 5.11 -7.29 -2.72
CA ILE A 11 4.42 -6.47 -1.71
C ILE A 11 5.44 -5.65 -0.93
N THR A 12 5.28 -4.32 -0.87
CA THR A 12 6.14 -3.42 -0.09
C THR A 12 5.48 -3.01 1.23
N GLY A 13 6.31 -2.73 2.27
CA GLY A 13 5.81 -2.36 3.59
C GLY A 13 5.12 -3.54 4.31
N ALA A 14 5.69 -4.73 4.20
CA ALA A 14 5.04 -5.99 4.56
C ALA A 14 5.40 -6.53 5.95
N ALA A 15 6.22 -5.82 6.73
CA ALA A 15 6.63 -6.32 8.04
C ALA A 15 5.46 -6.44 9.03
N ARG A 16 4.43 -5.59 8.90
CA ARG A 16 3.30 -5.53 9.84
C ARG A 16 2.06 -4.86 9.22
N GLY A 17 0.99 -4.70 10.02
CA GLY A 17 -0.22 -3.98 9.63
C GLY A 17 -0.86 -4.51 8.35
N GLN A 18 -1.24 -3.59 7.46
CA GLN A 18 -1.90 -3.96 6.20
C GLN A 18 -1.01 -4.83 5.31
N GLY A 19 0.28 -4.47 5.15
CA GLY A 19 1.19 -5.23 4.29
C GLY A 19 1.38 -6.68 4.73
N ARG A 20 1.50 -6.95 6.04
CA ARG A 20 1.48 -8.32 6.59
C ARG A 20 0.17 -9.03 6.26
N SER A 21 -0.95 -8.36 6.51
CA SER A 21 -2.28 -8.94 6.21
C SER A 21 -2.44 -9.27 4.73
N HIS A 22 -1.97 -8.38 3.83
CA HIS A 22 -1.99 -8.65 2.39
C HIS A 22 -1.15 -9.88 2.03
N ALA A 23 0.08 -9.98 2.56
CA ALA A 23 0.98 -11.09 2.28
C ALA A 23 0.38 -12.43 2.74
N VAL A 24 -0.15 -12.48 3.96
CA VAL A 24 -0.77 -13.69 4.52
C VAL A 24 -2.04 -14.08 3.77
N CYS A 25 -2.97 -13.14 3.55
CA CYS A 25 -4.21 -13.43 2.82
C CYS A 25 -3.97 -13.89 1.38
N MET A 26 -3.00 -13.26 0.67
CA MET A 26 -2.65 -13.69 -0.68
C MET A 26 -2.02 -15.09 -0.69
N ALA A 27 -1.23 -15.43 0.33
CA ALA A 27 -0.66 -16.75 0.49
C ALA A 27 -1.73 -17.81 0.83
N GLU A 28 -2.67 -17.52 1.72
CA GLU A 28 -3.82 -18.38 2.03
C GLU A 28 -4.67 -18.67 0.78
N GLU A 29 -4.76 -17.70 -0.13
CA GLU A 29 -5.42 -17.84 -1.44
C GLU A 29 -4.54 -18.51 -2.52
N GLY A 30 -3.34 -18.94 -2.17
CA GLY A 30 -2.49 -19.79 -3.00
C GLY A 30 -1.37 -19.07 -3.77
N ALA A 31 -1.13 -17.79 -3.52
CA ALA A 31 -0.01 -17.06 -4.11
C ALA A 31 1.32 -17.36 -3.40
N ASP A 32 2.42 -17.40 -4.14
CA ASP A 32 3.75 -17.17 -3.59
C ASP A 32 3.99 -15.67 -3.48
N VAL A 33 4.81 -15.22 -2.53
CA VAL A 33 5.00 -13.80 -2.30
C VAL A 33 6.46 -13.37 -2.25
N ILE A 34 6.72 -12.15 -2.71
CA ILE A 34 7.96 -11.43 -2.57
C ILE A 34 7.65 -10.21 -1.70
N ILE A 35 8.27 -10.08 -0.55
CA ILE A 35 7.92 -9.05 0.42
C ILE A 35 9.14 -8.21 0.81
N SER A 36 8.90 -6.92 1.07
CA SER A 36 9.93 -6.02 1.60
C SER A 36 9.37 -5.07 2.65
N ASP A 37 10.27 -4.63 3.53
CA ASP A 37 10.05 -3.54 4.47
C ASP A 37 11.40 -2.89 4.79
N ILE A 38 11.40 -1.61 5.14
CA ILE A 38 12.62 -0.93 5.57
C ILE A 38 13.13 -1.48 6.92
N CYS A 39 12.24 -1.97 7.77
CA CYS A 39 12.53 -2.41 9.14
C CYS A 39 13.43 -1.43 9.89
N GLY A 40 13.05 -0.16 9.87
CA GLY A 40 13.81 0.91 10.48
C GLY A 40 13.06 2.23 10.48
N PRO A 41 13.63 3.26 11.13
CA PRO A 41 13.01 4.56 11.22
C PRO A 41 12.99 5.27 9.86
N VAL A 42 11.94 6.04 9.62
CA VAL A 42 11.88 7.01 8.52
C VAL A 42 11.81 8.40 9.14
N GLY A 43 12.89 9.14 9.03
CA GLY A 43 13.13 10.51 9.47
C GLY A 43 12.08 11.14 10.38
N THR A 44 11.12 11.84 9.78
CA THR A 44 10.08 12.60 10.50
C THR A 44 8.77 11.85 10.67
N SER A 45 8.71 10.55 10.34
CA SER A 45 7.48 9.76 10.53
C SER A 45 7.10 9.67 11.99
N GLY A 46 5.83 9.95 12.31
CA GLY A 46 5.25 9.69 13.62
C GLY A 46 4.94 8.22 13.90
N VAL A 47 5.04 7.37 12.88
CA VAL A 47 4.78 5.93 13.00
C VAL A 47 6.00 5.25 13.64
N ALA A 48 5.79 4.49 14.72
CA ALA A 48 6.85 3.67 15.31
C ALA A 48 7.47 2.76 14.23
N PRO A 49 8.80 2.61 14.14
CA PRO A 49 9.43 1.80 13.09
C PRO A 49 9.05 0.32 13.22
N ALA A 50 8.92 -0.38 12.07
CA ALA A 50 8.91 -1.82 12.05
C ALA A 50 10.31 -2.36 12.36
N THR A 51 10.38 -3.60 12.84
CA THR A 51 11.64 -4.26 13.18
C THR A 51 11.92 -5.43 12.24
N PRO A 52 13.17 -5.94 12.19
CA PRO A 52 13.48 -7.18 11.48
C PRO A 52 12.65 -8.38 11.97
N GLU A 53 12.32 -8.41 13.27
CA GLU A 53 11.50 -9.45 13.89
C GLU A 53 10.05 -9.38 13.38
N ASP A 54 9.54 -8.17 13.15
CA ASP A 54 8.22 -7.98 12.54
C ASP A 54 8.16 -8.58 11.12
N LEU A 55 9.22 -8.39 10.33
CA LEU A 55 9.30 -8.96 8.98
C LEU A 55 9.45 -10.48 9.04
N ALA A 56 10.29 -10.99 9.94
CA ALA A 56 10.47 -12.42 10.16
C ALA A 56 9.14 -13.09 10.57
N GLU A 57 8.32 -12.43 11.39
CA GLU A 57 6.99 -12.95 11.73
C GLU A 57 6.06 -13.02 10.51
N THR A 58 6.11 -12.04 9.60
CA THR A 58 5.35 -12.11 8.35
C THR A 58 5.81 -13.29 7.49
N VAL A 59 7.12 -13.50 7.38
CA VAL A 59 7.69 -14.65 6.67
C VAL A 59 7.16 -15.96 7.26
N ARG A 60 7.26 -16.12 8.57
CA ARG A 60 6.77 -17.32 9.29
C ARG A 60 5.28 -17.58 9.04
N LEU A 61 4.46 -16.53 9.05
CA LEU A 61 3.02 -16.65 8.80
C LEU A 61 2.71 -17.07 7.36
N VAL A 62 3.45 -16.54 6.38
CA VAL A 62 3.30 -16.96 4.97
C VAL A 62 3.73 -18.43 4.80
N GLU A 63 4.89 -18.83 5.34
CA GLU A 63 5.38 -20.21 5.27
C GLU A 63 4.42 -21.20 5.91
N ALA A 64 3.73 -20.81 6.99
CA ALA A 64 2.72 -21.63 7.66
C ALA A 64 1.52 -21.96 6.74
N THR A 65 1.26 -21.18 5.68
CA THR A 65 0.24 -21.50 4.65
C THR A 65 0.72 -22.54 3.63
N GLY A 66 2.00 -22.95 3.69
CA GLY A 66 2.64 -23.84 2.70
C GLY A 66 3.07 -23.12 1.43
N ARG A 67 3.06 -21.78 1.41
CA ARG A 67 3.52 -20.99 0.25
C ARG A 67 4.97 -20.53 0.43
N ARG A 68 5.62 -20.22 -0.72
CA ARG A 68 6.99 -19.74 -0.74
C ARG A 68 7.02 -18.24 -0.53
N VAL A 69 8.06 -17.75 0.16
CA VAL A 69 8.27 -16.33 0.37
C VAL A 69 9.74 -15.98 0.10
N ILE A 70 9.94 -14.94 -0.70
CA ILE A 70 11.24 -14.26 -0.88
C ILE A 70 11.12 -12.93 -0.16
N TRP A 71 12.12 -12.55 0.62
CA TRP A 71 12.05 -11.33 1.40
C TRP A 71 13.38 -10.63 1.55
N ASP A 72 13.35 -9.32 1.74
CA ASP A 72 14.53 -8.53 2.09
C ASP A 72 14.14 -7.24 2.82
N ARG A 73 15.11 -6.63 3.48
CA ARG A 73 14.99 -5.29 4.05
C ARG A 73 15.31 -4.27 2.97
N VAL A 74 14.29 -3.61 2.44
CA VAL A 74 14.42 -2.64 1.35
C VAL A 74 13.64 -1.37 1.67
N ASP A 75 14.29 -0.22 1.53
CA ASP A 75 13.64 1.07 1.52
C ASP A 75 13.08 1.35 0.11
N VAL A 76 11.80 1.69 0.01
CA VAL A 76 11.17 2.01 -1.30
C VAL A 76 11.76 3.26 -1.98
N ARG A 77 12.54 4.06 -1.26
CA ARG A 77 13.31 5.18 -1.81
C ARG A 77 14.57 4.74 -2.58
N GLU A 78 14.93 3.46 -2.49
CA GLU A 78 16.11 2.87 -3.13
C GLU A 78 15.70 2.01 -4.35
N PRO A 79 15.59 2.59 -5.56
CA PRO A 79 15.05 1.88 -6.73
C PRO A 79 15.87 0.65 -7.14
N GLU A 80 17.19 0.69 -6.98
CA GLU A 80 18.05 -0.44 -7.36
C GLU A 80 17.89 -1.63 -6.39
N ALA A 81 17.65 -1.38 -5.11
CA ALA A 81 17.37 -2.43 -4.14
C ALA A 81 16.01 -3.10 -4.42
N LEU A 82 14.98 -2.32 -4.81
CA LEU A 82 13.68 -2.87 -5.23
C LEU A 82 13.83 -3.74 -6.48
N LYS A 83 14.58 -3.29 -7.50
CA LYS A 83 14.85 -4.07 -8.72
C LYS A 83 15.59 -5.38 -8.41
N ALA A 84 16.60 -5.32 -7.54
CA ALA A 84 17.37 -6.50 -7.14
C ALA A 84 16.48 -7.54 -6.43
N LEU A 85 15.59 -7.10 -5.53
CA LEU A 85 14.65 -7.99 -4.86
C LEU A 85 13.62 -8.57 -5.84
N ALA A 86 13.07 -7.75 -6.75
CA ALA A 86 12.15 -8.22 -7.78
C ALA A 86 12.83 -9.28 -8.68
N GLN A 87 14.07 -9.03 -9.13
CA GLN A 87 14.82 -9.97 -9.95
C GLN A 87 15.06 -11.29 -9.22
N ARG A 88 15.49 -11.24 -7.94
CA ARG A 88 15.64 -12.46 -7.12
C ARG A 88 14.34 -13.24 -7.01
N GLY A 89 13.22 -12.55 -6.80
CA GLY A 89 11.90 -13.19 -6.78
C GLY A 89 11.54 -13.84 -8.13
N ILE A 90 11.86 -13.19 -9.26
CA ILE A 90 11.65 -13.74 -10.60
C ILE A 90 12.49 -14.99 -10.81
N ASP A 91 13.77 -14.96 -10.42
CA ASP A 91 14.70 -16.08 -10.59
C ASP A 91 14.28 -17.32 -9.77
N GLU A 92 13.78 -17.10 -8.55
CA GLU A 92 13.45 -18.18 -7.62
C GLU A 92 11.98 -18.65 -7.73
N LEU A 93 11.02 -17.75 -7.96
CA LEU A 93 9.60 -18.06 -7.97
C LEU A 93 9.00 -18.09 -9.38
N GLY A 94 9.51 -17.26 -10.28
CA GLY A 94 9.02 -17.13 -11.65
C GLY A 94 8.30 -15.81 -11.92
N TYR A 95 7.25 -15.82 -12.74
CA TYR A 95 6.59 -14.62 -13.25
C TYR A 95 5.79 -13.88 -12.17
N ILE A 96 6.22 -12.67 -11.82
CA ILE A 96 5.42 -11.78 -10.96
C ILE A 96 4.11 -11.44 -11.68
N THR A 97 2.98 -11.68 -11.04
CA THR A 97 1.64 -11.42 -11.60
C THR A 97 0.98 -10.19 -11.00
N THR A 98 1.40 -9.81 -9.80
CA THR A 98 0.77 -8.73 -9.02
C THR A 98 1.82 -7.95 -8.25
N VAL A 99 1.66 -6.64 -8.23
CA VAL A 99 2.43 -5.72 -7.37
C VAL A 99 1.45 -5.02 -6.42
N VAL A 100 1.72 -5.08 -5.12
CA VAL A 100 1.00 -4.34 -4.09
C VAL A 100 1.93 -3.28 -3.53
N ALA A 101 1.82 -2.05 -4.03
CA ALA A 101 2.57 -0.90 -3.53
C ALA A 101 1.87 -0.35 -2.29
N ASN A 102 2.30 -0.86 -1.11
CA ASN A 102 1.65 -0.61 0.17
C ASN A 102 2.49 0.24 1.13
N ALA A 103 3.81 0.27 1.01
CA ALA A 103 4.66 1.05 1.90
C ALA A 103 4.22 2.51 2.02
N GLY A 104 4.18 3.04 3.23
CA GLY A 104 3.76 4.40 3.47
C GLY A 104 4.01 4.87 4.90
N ILE A 105 4.09 6.17 5.06
CA ILE A 105 4.25 6.87 6.35
C ILE A 105 3.21 7.98 6.49
N LEU A 106 3.01 8.42 7.72
CA LEU A 106 2.13 9.52 8.08
C LEU A 106 2.80 10.40 9.13
N ASN A 107 2.60 11.70 9.02
CA ASN A 107 2.80 12.66 10.10
C ASN A 107 1.61 13.62 10.20
N TRP A 108 1.34 14.11 11.41
CA TRP A 108 0.32 15.10 11.68
C TRP A 108 0.99 16.46 11.89
N SER A 109 0.53 17.50 11.20
CA SER A 109 1.02 18.86 11.39
C SER A 109 0.01 19.88 10.86
N ARG A 110 -0.08 21.06 11.51
CA ARG A 110 -0.72 22.20 10.87
C ARG A 110 0.10 22.60 9.64
N THR A 111 -0.57 23.00 8.55
CA THR A 111 0.13 23.30 7.30
C THR A 111 1.23 24.37 7.44
N HIS A 112 1.01 25.40 8.27
CA HIS A 112 1.99 26.47 8.48
C HIS A 112 3.14 26.08 9.43
N GLU A 113 3.05 24.94 10.09
CA GLU A 113 4.08 24.35 10.95
C GLU A 113 4.82 23.19 10.27
N LEU A 114 4.28 22.69 9.15
CA LEU A 114 4.86 21.58 8.40
C LEU A 114 6.23 21.96 7.84
N THR A 115 7.27 21.26 8.29
CA THR A 115 8.63 21.50 7.78
C THR A 115 8.84 20.90 6.38
N GLN A 116 9.82 21.43 5.65
CA GLN A 116 10.21 20.89 4.34
C GLN A 116 10.63 19.41 4.43
N THR A 117 11.34 19.04 5.50
CA THR A 117 11.75 17.65 5.72
C THR A 117 10.55 16.73 5.92
N GLN A 118 9.57 17.14 6.75
CA GLN A 118 8.34 16.36 6.92
C GLN A 118 7.55 16.18 5.63
N TRP A 119 7.45 17.24 4.84
CA TRP A 119 6.84 17.19 3.51
C TRP A 119 7.59 16.20 2.61
N GLN A 120 8.92 16.36 2.49
CA GLN A 120 9.74 15.59 1.57
C GLN A 120 9.75 14.10 1.93
N ASP A 121 9.91 13.75 3.22
CA ASP A 121 9.86 12.35 3.68
C ASP A 121 8.56 11.66 3.25
N VAL A 122 7.41 12.35 3.40
CA VAL A 122 6.11 11.80 3.02
C VAL A 122 5.99 11.63 1.49
N ILE A 123 6.45 12.59 0.71
CA ILE A 123 6.45 12.50 -0.76
C ILE A 123 7.40 11.38 -1.22
N ASP A 124 8.60 11.31 -0.66
CA ASP A 124 9.61 10.34 -1.07
C ASP A 124 9.15 8.90 -0.80
N VAL A 125 8.53 8.65 0.35
CA VAL A 125 8.03 7.31 0.66
C VAL A 125 6.72 7.00 -0.06
N ASN A 126 5.69 7.86 0.10
CA ASN A 126 4.34 7.51 -0.32
C ASN A 126 4.10 7.64 -1.83
N LEU A 127 4.76 8.59 -2.50
CA LEU A 127 4.57 8.84 -3.93
C LEU A 127 5.75 8.33 -4.75
N THR A 128 6.97 8.82 -4.47
CA THR A 128 8.17 8.39 -5.20
C THR A 128 8.46 6.91 -4.95
N GLY A 129 8.33 6.42 -3.71
CA GLY A 129 8.52 5.00 -3.38
C GLY A 129 7.51 4.08 -4.08
N THR A 130 6.27 4.53 -4.27
CA THR A 130 5.29 3.81 -5.08
C THR A 130 5.71 3.77 -6.55
N PHE A 131 6.16 4.90 -7.10
CA PHE A 131 6.70 4.95 -8.46
C PHE A 131 7.90 4.01 -8.64
N ASN A 132 8.86 4.01 -7.71
CA ASN A 132 10.00 3.10 -7.73
C ASN A 132 9.56 1.62 -7.68
N THR A 133 8.54 1.30 -6.88
CA THR A 133 7.96 -0.05 -6.79
C THR A 133 7.35 -0.49 -8.13
N VAL A 134 6.62 0.40 -8.81
CA VAL A 134 6.09 0.15 -10.16
C VAL A 134 7.23 -0.06 -11.16
N GLN A 135 8.23 0.84 -11.17
CA GLN A 135 9.39 0.78 -12.08
C GLN A 135 10.23 -0.49 -11.89
N ALA A 136 10.27 -1.06 -10.69
CA ALA A 136 11.03 -2.27 -10.42
C ALA A 136 10.46 -3.52 -11.14
N VAL A 137 9.16 -3.53 -11.46
CA VAL A 137 8.48 -4.72 -12.02
C VAL A 137 7.89 -4.48 -13.41
N LEU A 138 7.56 -3.24 -13.78
CA LEU A 138 6.93 -2.92 -15.06
C LEU A 138 7.71 -3.45 -16.29
N PRO A 139 9.05 -3.33 -16.38
CA PRO A 139 9.81 -3.92 -17.49
C PRO A 139 9.59 -5.43 -17.63
N HIS A 140 9.53 -6.15 -16.49
CA HIS A 140 9.27 -7.59 -16.48
C HIS A 140 7.87 -7.94 -17.04
N PHE A 141 6.83 -7.14 -16.73
CA PHE A 141 5.50 -7.34 -17.31
C PHE A 141 5.52 -7.15 -18.82
N LEU A 142 6.24 -6.12 -19.32
CA LEU A 142 6.34 -5.83 -20.76
C LEU A 142 7.13 -6.90 -21.50
N GLU A 143 8.30 -7.30 -20.99
CA GLU A 143 9.17 -8.31 -21.63
C GLU A 143 8.48 -9.68 -21.75
N ARG A 144 7.71 -10.07 -20.74
CA ARG A 144 7.01 -11.36 -20.74
C ARG A 144 5.69 -11.35 -21.53
N GLY A 145 5.06 -10.19 -21.68
CA GLY A 145 3.81 -10.05 -22.43
C GLY A 145 2.62 -10.84 -21.89
N GLN A 146 2.65 -11.18 -20.59
CA GLN A 146 1.59 -11.96 -19.92
C GLN A 146 0.61 -11.08 -19.12
N GLY A 147 0.79 -9.77 -19.18
CA GLY A 147 0.01 -8.81 -18.41
C GLY A 147 0.46 -8.72 -16.97
N GLY A 148 -0.36 -8.12 -16.12
CA GLY A 148 -0.08 -7.97 -14.68
C GLY A 148 -1.09 -7.08 -13.97
N SER A 149 -0.97 -6.96 -12.66
CA SER A 149 -1.84 -6.13 -11.84
C SER A 149 -1.04 -5.26 -10.87
N PHE A 150 -1.12 -3.94 -11.01
CA PHE A 150 -0.67 -2.99 -10.01
C PHE A 150 -1.83 -2.64 -9.09
N ILE A 151 -1.64 -2.84 -7.79
CA ILE A 151 -2.58 -2.48 -6.72
C ILE A 151 -1.87 -1.48 -5.82
N VAL A 152 -2.33 -0.24 -5.85
CA VAL A 152 -1.71 0.86 -5.10
C VAL A 152 -2.54 1.17 -3.87
N ILE A 153 -1.96 1.02 -2.69
CA ILE A 153 -2.62 1.34 -1.42
C ILE A 153 -2.56 2.86 -1.21
N SER A 154 -3.66 3.52 -1.58
CA SER A 154 -3.82 4.95 -1.37
C SER A 154 -4.39 5.24 0.03
N SER A 155 -5.50 5.92 0.12
CA SER A 155 -6.25 6.26 1.34
C SER A 155 -7.54 6.98 0.95
N ALA A 156 -8.51 7.09 1.84
CA ALA A 156 -9.58 8.07 1.75
C ALA A 156 -9.04 9.51 1.54
N ALA A 157 -7.87 9.83 2.12
CA ALA A 157 -7.13 11.07 1.90
C ALA A 157 -6.64 11.27 0.46
N GLY A 158 -6.73 10.28 -0.42
CA GLY A 158 -6.45 10.40 -1.85
C GLY A 158 -7.67 10.84 -2.67
N LEU A 159 -8.86 10.86 -2.07
CA LEU A 159 -10.12 11.27 -2.72
C LEU A 159 -10.82 12.42 -1.98
N LYS A 160 -10.38 12.73 -0.76
CA LYS A 160 -10.95 13.74 0.10
C LYS A 160 -9.85 14.54 0.77
N GLY A 161 -10.01 15.85 0.91
CA GLY A 161 -9.10 16.67 1.72
C GLY A 161 -9.14 16.23 3.19
N GLN A 162 -7.98 15.90 3.74
CA GLN A 162 -7.86 15.55 5.14
C GLN A 162 -6.99 16.59 5.87
N PRO A 163 -7.55 17.33 6.85
CA PRO A 163 -6.79 18.35 7.56
C PRO A 163 -5.61 17.74 8.33
N PHE A 164 -4.59 18.54 8.57
CA PHE A 164 -3.36 18.20 9.32
C PHE A 164 -2.46 17.16 8.66
N THR A 165 -2.74 16.77 7.39
CA THR A 165 -1.96 15.78 6.65
C THR A 165 -1.63 16.27 5.24
N LEU A 166 -1.21 17.54 5.07
CA LEU A 166 -1.04 18.14 3.74
C LEU A 166 -0.14 17.28 2.83
N GLY A 167 1.05 16.88 3.30
CA GLY A 167 1.98 16.05 2.54
C GLY A 167 1.38 14.69 2.17
N TYR A 168 0.76 14.03 3.15
CA TYR A 168 0.11 12.73 2.96
C TYR A 168 -1.06 12.81 1.98
N THR A 169 -1.96 13.78 2.17
CA THR A 169 -3.10 14.03 1.27
C THR A 169 -2.61 14.30 -0.15
N SER A 170 -1.59 15.13 -0.33
CA SER A 170 -1.00 15.43 -1.65
C SER A 170 -0.41 14.18 -2.30
N ALA A 171 0.38 13.40 -1.57
CA ALA A 171 0.95 12.15 -2.07
C ALA A 171 -0.15 11.16 -2.50
N LYS A 172 -1.17 10.95 -1.64
CA LYS A 172 -2.25 9.99 -1.91
C LYS A 172 -3.17 10.41 -3.06
N HIS A 173 -3.38 11.72 -3.30
CA HIS A 173 -4.01 12.23 -4.54
C HIS A 173 -3.11 12.01 -5.76
N GLY A 174 -1.80 12.21 -5.63
CA GLY A 174 -0.83 11.93 -6.70
C GLY A 174 -0.87 10.47 -7.17
N LEU A 175 -1.13 9.52 -6.25
CA LEU A 175 -1.29 8.11 -6.58
C LEU A 175 -2.51 7.84 -7.47
N VAL A 176 -3.60 8.60 -7.33
CA VAL A 176 -4.77 8.50 -8.23
C VAL A 176 -4.38 8.85 -9.66
N GLY A 177 -3.64 9.96 -9.84
CA GLY A 177 -3.11 10.35 -11.15
C GLY A 177 -2.18 9.29 -11.74
N MET A 178 -1.26 8.75 -10.93
CA MET A 178 -0.34 7.69 -11.34
C MET A 178 -1.10 6.43 -11.82
N VAL A 179 -2.08 5.96 -11.04
CA VAL A 179 -2.89 4.78 -11.38
C VAL A 179 -3.67 4.99 -12.68
N ASN A 180 -4.29 6.16 -12.85
CA ASN A 180 -5.04 6.48 -14.07
C ASN A 180 -4.13 6.49 -15.31
N ALA A 181 -2.93 7.08 -15.19
CA ALA A 181 -1.96 7.09 -16.28
C ALA A 181 -1.50 5.66 -16.65
N LEU A 182 -1.11 4.87 -15.66
CA LEU A 182 -0.69 3.48 -15.87
C LEU A 182 -1.81 2.62 -16.51
N ALA A 183 -3.05 2.78 -16.06
CA ALA A 183 -4.18 2.04 -16.58
C ALA A 183 -4.44 2.30 -18.07
N ILE A 184 -4.26 3.56 -18.51
CA ILE A 184 -4.44 3.96 -19.92
C ILE A 184 -3.23 3.56 -20.76
N GLU A 185 -2.02 3.85 -20.27
CA GLU A 185 -0.78 3.64 -21.03
C GLU A 185 -0.48 2.15 -21.26
N TYR A 186 -0.75 1.29 -20.26
CA TYR A 186 -0.36 -0.12 -20.32
C TYR A 186 -1.53 -1.09 -20.46
N GLY A 187 -2.76 -0.61 -20.64
CA GLY A 187 -3.94 -1.45 -20.85
C GLY A 187 -3.84 -2.37 -22.07
N GLU A 188 -3.22 -1.90 -23.16
CA GLU A 188 -3.00 -2.71 -24.36
C GLU A 188 -2.09 -3.93 -24.14
N TYR A 189 -1.25 -3.91 -23.09
CA TYR A 189 -0.40 -5.03 -22.67
C TYR A 189 -1.07 -5.95 -21.63
N ASN A 190 -2.38 -5.82 -21.40
CA ASN A 190 -3.13 -6.49 -20.34
C ASN A 190 -2.58 -6.21 -18.93
N ILE A 191 -1.94 -5.06 -18.73
CA ILE A 191 -1.49 -4.60 -17.42
C ILE A 191 -2.59 -3.71 -16.83
N ARG A 192 -3.08 -4.10 -15.66
CA ARG A 192 -4.10 -3.37 -14.93
C ARG A 192 -3.48 -2.54 -13.81
N ALA A 193 -4.02 -1.38 -13.53
CA ALA A 193 -3.62 -0.56 -12.39
C ALA A 193 -4.86 -0.03 -11.66
N ASN A 194 -4.93 -0.27 -10.35
CA ASN A 194 -6.05 0.14 -9.51
C ASN A 194 -5.53 0.68 -8.17
N SER A 195 -6.28 1.57 -7.55
CA SER A 195 -5.99 2.06 -6.20
C SER A 195 -7.08 1.67 -5.20
N ILE A 196 -6.67 1.43 -3.95
CA ILE A 196 -7.57 1.19 -2.82
C ILE A 196 -7.53 2.41 -1.89
N HIS A 197 -8.69 2.87 -1.49
CA HIS A 197 -8.91 4.07 -0.68
C HIS A 197 -9.64 3.70 0.60
N GLN A 198 -8.86 3.27 1.61
CA GLN A 198 -9.37 2.86 2.91
C GLN A 198 -9.51 4.04 3.86
N ALA A 199 -10.46 3.93 4.80
CA ALA A 199 -10.54 4.75 6.01
C ALA A 199 -9.43 4.38 7.00
N GLY A 200 -9.53 4.81 8.25
CA GLY A 200 -8.63 4.38 9.32
C GLY A 200 -8.65 2.85 9.48
N VAL A 201 -7.47 2.25 9.59
CA VAL A 201 -7.28 0.80 9.75
C VAL A 201 -6.51 0.55 11.04
N THR A 202 -6.91 -0.45 11.83
CA THR A 202 -6.26 -0.89 13.08
C THR A 202 -4.84 -1.37 12.81
N THR A 203 -3.90 -0.43 12.80
CA THR A 203 -2.46 -0.65 12.50
C THR A 203 -1.63 0.37 13.29
N PRO A 204 -0.31 0.15 13.43
CA PRO A 204 0.55 1.14 14.08
C PRO A 204 0.52 2.55 13.45
N MET A 205 0.09 2.69 12.20
CA MET A 205 -0.13 4.00 11.59
C MET A 205 -1.36 4.71 12.17
N GLY A 206 -2.36 3.98 12.63
CA GLY A 206 -3.53 4.54 13.32
C GLY A 206 -3.20 5.12 14.70
N ASP A 207 -2.11 4.65 15.31
CA ASP A 207 -1.68 5.03 16.67
C ASP A 207 -0.74 6.25 16.70
N VAL A 208 -0.53 6.94 15.56
CA VAL A 208 0.33 8.13 15.51
C VAL A 208 -0.27 9.23 16.39
N PRO A 209 0.45 9.67 17.43
CA PRO A 209 -0.07 10.68 18.37
C PRO A 209 -0.21 12.06 17.72
N GLY A 210 -1.02 12.92 18.33
CA GLY A 210 -1.12 14.35 17.97
C GLY A 210 -2.43 14.74 17.28
N LEU A 211 -3.17 13.80 16.67
CA LEU A 211 -4.44 14.15 16.02
C LEU A 211 -5.46 14.76 16.98
N GLY A 212 -5.60 14.20 18.18
CA GLY A 212 -6.52 14.71 19.21
C GLY A 212 -6.23 16.16 19.61
N GLU A 213 -4.96 16.51 19.77
CA GLU A 213 -4.51 17.88 20.11
C GLU A 213 -4.76 18.84 18.93
N LEU A 214 -4.51 18.40 17.70
CA LEU A 214 -4.73 19.20 16.48
C LEU A 214 -6.22 19.46 16.23
N ILE A 215 -7.08 18.50 16.51
CA ILE A 215 -8.53 18.68 16.46
C ILE A 215 -8.97 19.65 17.56
N GLY A 216 -8.64 19.39 18.82
CA GLY A 216 -8.82 20.25 19.99
C GLY A 216 -10.13 21.07 19.95
N GLU A 217 -10.01 22.40 20.11
CA GLU A 217 -11.14 23.33 20.11
C GLU A 217 -11.94 23.36 18.79
N ARG A 218 -11.38 22.80 17.71
CA ARG A 218 -12.04 22.70 16.39
C ARG A 218 -12.75 21.39 16.17
N ALA A 219 -12.97 20.57 17.22
CA ALA A 219 -13.59 19.26 17.12
C ALA A 219 -14.96 19.31 16.40
N PHE A 220 -15.74 20.36 16.62
CA PHE A 220 -17.04 20.53 15.98
C PHE A 220 -16.93 20.78 14.45
N THR A 221 -15.90 21.51 13.98
CA THR A 221 -15.75 21.87 12.56
C THR A 221 -14.91 20.89 11.77
N VAL A 222 -13.84 20.33 12.35
CA VAL A 222 -12.93 19.40 11.64
C VAL A 222 -13.11 17.95 12.05
N GLY A 223 -13.61 17.66 13.26
CA GLY A 223 -13.86 16.29 13.73
C GLY A 223 -14.72 15.46 12.76
N PRO A 224 -15.84 15.99 12.23
CA PRO A 224 -16.68 15.25 11.28
C PRO A 224 -15.99 14.79 10.02
N VAL A 225 -14.86 15.42 9.61
CA VAL A 225 -14.09 15.01 8.42
C VAL A 225 -13.48 13.62 8.60
N PHE A 226 -13.24 13.21 9.85
CA PHE A 226 -12.63 11.91 10.19
C PHE A 226 -13.65 10.81 10.53
N MET A 227 -14.94 11.12 10.50
CA MET A 227 -15.99 10.20 10.92
C MET A 227 -16.50 9.35 9.75
N ASN A 228 -16.55 8.05 9.95
CA ASN A 228 -17.19 7.11 9.03
C ASN A 228 -18.73 7.32 9.00
N THR A 229 -19.36 6.95 7.89
CA THR A 229 -20.84 6.93 7.79
C THR A 229 -21.42 5.68 8.44
N MET A 230 -20.74 4.54 8.29
CA MET A 230 -21.09 3.30 9.00
C MET A 230 -20.64 3.39 10.46
N PRO A 231 -21.31 2.71 11.41
CA PRO A 231 -20.99 2.73 12.84
C PRO A 231 -19.77 1.85 13.17
N VAL A 232 -18.65 2.12 12.52
CA VAL A 232 -17.36 1.48 12.74
C VAL A 232 -16.32 2.56 12.89
N GLU A 233 -15.48 2.49 13.91
CA GLU A 233 -14.44 3.48 14.17
C GLU A 233 -13.24 3.26 13.26
N MET A 234 -12.72 2.04 13.23
CA MET A 234 -11.57 1.62 12.42
C MET A 234 -11.91 0.33 11.68
N LEU A 235 -11.36 0.17 10.49
CA LEU A 235 -11.41 -1.08 9.74
C LEU A 235 -10.32 -2.03 10.23
N GLU A 236 -10.50 -3.32 9.99
CA GLU A 236 -9.45 -4.29 10.20
C GLU A 236 -8.59 -4.46 8.93
N PRO A 237 -7.29 -4.80 9.05
CA PRO A 237 -6.42 -5.04 7.88
C PRO A 237 -7.00 -6.03 6.87
N ILE A 238 -7.75 -7.04 7.35
CA ILE A 238 -8.39 -8.06 6.49
C ILE A 238 -9.43 -7.47 5.54
N ASP A 239 -10.14 -6.40 5.94
CA ASP A 239 -11.15 -5.76 5.09
C ASP A 239 -10.51 -5.20 3.82
N VAL A 240 -9.32 -4.61 3.96
CA VAL A 240 -8.53 -4.10 2.82
C VAL A 240 -7.88 -5.25 2.05
N SER A 241 -7.40 -6.30 2.74
CA SER A 241 -6.77 -7.45 2.11
C SER A 241 -7.72 -8.23 1.20
N ASN A 242 -9.00 -8.32 1.54
CA ASN A 242 -10.03 -8.92 0.70
C ASN A 242 -10.15 -8.19 -0.66
N ALA A 243 -10.05 -6.86 -0.67
CA ALA A 243 -10.04 -6.07 -1.90
C ALA A 243 -8.73 -6.28 -2.70
N VAL A 244 -7.58 -6.40 -2.02
CA VAL A 244 -6.30 -6.73 -2.67
C VAL A 244 -6.39 -8.09 -3.37
N VAL A 245 -6.88 -9.12 -2.68
CA VAL A 245 -7.09 -10.46 -3.26
C VAL A 245 -8.02 -10.41 -4.47
N TYR A 246 -9.15 -9.69 -4.38
CA TYR A 246 -10.06 -9.51 -5.52
C TYR A 246 -9.33 -8.88 -6.72
N LEU A 247 -8.65 -7.75 -6.53
CA LEU A 247 -7.95 -7.06 -7.61
C LEU A 247 -6.77 -7.85 -8.19
N ALA A 248 -6.17 -8.75 -7.41
CA ALA A 248 -5.11 -9.66 -7.86
C ALA A 248 -5.64 -10.87 -8.63
N SER A 249 -6.90 -11.25 -8.42
CA SER A 249 -7.53 -12.43 -8.99
C SER A 249 -8.00 -12.22 -10.44
N ASP A 250 -8.34 -13.31 -11.11
CA ASP A 250 -8.92 -13.29 -12.45
C ASP A 250 -10.38 -12.77 -12.47
N GLU A 251 -11.02 -12.69 -11.29
CA GLU A 251 -12.34 -12.06 -11.16
C GLU A 251 -12.30 -10.57 -11.54
N ALA A 252 -11.14 -9.91 -11.33
CA ALA A 252 -10.91 -8.51 -11.67
C ALA A 252 -10.25 -8.29 -13.05
N ARG A 253 -10.26 -9.30 -13.97
CA ARG A 253 -9.53 -9.25 -15.25
C ARG A 253 -9.85 -8.05 -16.14
N TYR A 254 -10.99 -7.41 -15.96
CA TYR A 254 -11.41 -6.22 -16.69
C TYR A 254 -11.56 -4.97 -15.82
N VAL A 255 -10.97 -4.99 -14.61
CA VAL A 255 -10.97 -3.87 -13.68
C VAL A 255 -9.62 -3.17 -13.74
N THR A 256 -9.60 -1.95 -14.31
CA THR A 256 -8.41 -1.08 -14.39
C THR A 256 -8.84 0.38 -14.25
N GLY A 257 -7.98 1.24 -13.73
CA GLY A 257 -8.28 2.66 -13.46
C GLY A 257 -9.28 2.88 -12.32
N LEU A 258 -9.60 1.84 -11.53
CA LEU A 258 -10.55 1.92 -10.44
C LEU A 258 -9.93 2.58 -9.19
N GLN A 259 -10.67 3.52 -8.60
CA GLN A 259 -10.44 4.04 -7.25
C GLN A 259 -11.42 3.33 -6.28
N MET A 260 -10.98 2.16 -5.77
CA MET A 260 -11.83 1.30 -4.94
C MET A 260 -11.87 1.80 -3.50
N LYS A 261 -13.05 2.19 -3.02
CA LYS A 261 -13.24 2.66 -1.65
C LYS A 261 -13.55 1.51 -0.70
N ILE A 262 -12.73 1.36 0.34
CA ILE A 262 -12.98 0.50 1.51
C ILE A 262 -12.95 1.46 2.71
N ASP A 263 -13.95 2.30 2.84
CA ASP A 263 -13.87 3.51 3.65
C ASP A 263 -15.05 3.71 4.62
N ALA A 264 -15.90 2.72 4.78
CA ALA A 264 -17.10 2.83 5.61
C ALA A 264 -17.92 4.11 5.35
N GLY A 265 -17.87 4.63 4.10
CA GLY A 265 -18.58 5.82 3.67
C GLY A 265 -17.89 7.16 4.02
N LEU A 266 -16.65 7.15 4.50
CA LEU A 266 -15.90 8.34 4.90
C LEU A 266 -15.76 9.37 3.78
N VAL A 267 -15.51 8.95 2.55
CA VAL A 267 -15.30 9.86 1.39
C VAL A 267 -16.63 10.47 0.91
N GLY A 268 -17.72 9.79 1.10
CA GLY A 268 -19.05 10.24 0.66
C GLY A 268 -19.73 11.23 1.61
N ARG A 269 -19.08 11.60 2.72
CA ARG A 269 -19.65 12.46 3.76
C ARG A 269 -19.12 13.89 3.69
#